data_16ddaaec5697d64f5c829b906f0abe7c
#
_entry.id   16ddaaec5697d64f5c829b906f0abe7c
#
_cell.length_a   1.000
_cell.length_b   1.000
_cell.length_c   1.000
_cell.angle_alpha   90.00
_cell.angle_beta   90.00
_cell.angle_gamma   90.00
#
_symmetry.space_group_name_H-M   'P 1'
#
loop_
_entity.id
_entity.type
_entity.pdbx_description
1 polymer ?
#
loop_
_entity_poly.entity_id
_entity_poly.type
_entity_poly.pdbx_seq_one_letter_code
_entity_poly.pdbx_strand_id
1 'polypeptide(L)'
;MSSPRWAFVFLISAQLLWAGNFIVGRAISAEISPLTLSYWRWTIALVFLLPFTVPALIKDWHLYRPVLGKMIVLGVLSVACFNTLLYFGLQTTTATNAALFNSMIPVIIIAVSFMVFRERIRPLQILGIAISFCGVLTLLVRGNPQNLVGLTLNSGDFFILGAVLSWSLYSALMRWKPVGVSPFSFILLNVLIGEVVLTLLYMPGWIEAAPLEFNRNNLLAVFYAGIPVSIIAFLCWNEGVKHVGASLAGQFIHLLPIFAATLAILLLGEKPEYYHGAGALLIGFGVWLSVRKSRRAKLVEPI
;
A
#
# COMPACT_ATOMS: atom_id res chain seq x y z
N MET A 1 -22.66 -12.16 6.61
CA MET A 1 -22.11 -11.45 5.42
C MET A 1 -21.89 -9.99 5.80
N SER A 2 -20.65 -9.55 5.89
CA SER A 2 -20.35 -8.15 6.21
C SER A 2 -20.89 -7.22 5.12
N SER A 3 -21.56 -6.14 5.53
CA SER A 3 -22.10 -5.10 4.63
C SER A 3 -20.96 -4.51 3.79
N PRO A 4 -21.18 -4.16 2.50
CA PRO A 4 -20.18 -3.46 1.67
C PRO A 4 -19.59 -2.20 2.33
N ARG A 5 -20.30 -1.62 3.29
CA ARG A 5 -19.85 -0.45 4.06
C ARG A 5 -18.59 -0.71 4.89
N TRP A 6 -18.44 -1.88 5.49
CA TRP A 6 -17.26 -2.23 6.27
C TRP A 6 -16.00 -2.36 5.40
N ALA A 7 -16.15 -2.86 4.16
CA ALA A 7 -15.03 -2.93 3.24
C ALA A 7 -14.46 -1.53 2.92
N PHE A 8 -15.31 -0.53 2.77
CA PHE A 8 -14.88 0.84 2.55
C PHE A 8 -14.21 1.45 3.80
N VAL A 9 -14.74 1.16 4.99
CA VAL A 9 -14.09 1.58 6.26
C VAL A 9 -12.69 0.99 6.35
N PHE A 10 -12.51 -0.29 6.06
CA PHE A 10 -11.19 -0.94 6.05
C PHE A 10 -10.23 -0.27 5.05
N LEU A 11 -10.67 -0.02 3.82
CA LEU A 11 -9.84 0.63 2.81
C LEU A 11 -9.44 2.05 3.22
N ILE A 12 -10.35 2.84 3.79
CA ILE A 12 -10.08 4.19 4.30
C ILE A 12 -9.08 4.13 5.47
N SER A 13 -9.29 3.21 6.43
CA SER A 13 -8.38 3.04 7.57
C SER A 13 -6.96 2.65 7.13
N ALA A 14 -6.83 1.78 6.13
CA ALA A 14 -5.53 1.43 5.57
C ALA A 14 -4.80 2.67 5.01
N GLN A 15 -5.50 3.53 4.25
CA GLN A 15 -4.89 4.74 3.69
C GLN A 15 -4.49 5.75 4.76
N LEU A 16 -5.28 5.89 5.82
CA LEU A 16 -4.95 6.78 6.94
C LEU A 16 -3.68 6.32 7.67
N LEU A 17 -3.57 5.01 7.97
CA LEU A 17 -2.39 4.44 8.61
C LEU A 17 -1.15 4.55 7.72
N TRP A 18 -1.29 4.31 6.41
CA TRP A 18 -0.20 4.47 5.46
C TRP A 18 0.21 5.94 5.26
N ALA A 19 -0.72 6.89 5.31
CA ALA A 19 -0.40 8.31 5.28
C ALA A 19 0.49 8.71 6.48
N GLY A 20 0.17 8.22 7.68
CA GLY A 20 1.04 8.40 8.85
C GLY A 20 2.44 7.80 8.67
N ASN A 21 2.56 6.65 7.97
CA ASN A 21 3.86 6.05 7.69
C ASN A 21 4.74 6.94 6.77
N PHE A 22 4.15 7.69 5.84
CA PHE A 22 4.91 8.64 5.03
C PHE A 22 5.49 9.78 5.90
N ILE A 23 4.75 10.27 6.88
CA ILE A 23 5.22 11.33 7.79
C ILE A 23 6.34 10.79 8.69
N VAL A 24 6.12 9.64 9.31
CA VAL A 24 7.12 8.99 10.17
C VAL A 24 8.36 8.64 9.36
N GLY A 25 8.21 7.97 8.20
CA GLY A 25 9.32 7.60 7.34
C GLY A 25 10.17 8.80 6.90
N ARG A 26 9.54 9.94 6.61
CA ARG A 26 10.24 11.19 6.29
C ARG A 26 11.01 11.73 7.49
N ALA A 27 10.42 11.69 8.67
CA ALA A 27 11.04 12.21 9.89
C ALA A 27 12.33 11.45 10.27
N ILE A 28 12.38 10.13 9.98
CA ILE A 28 13.51 9.26 10.37
C ILE A 28 14.44 8.90 9.20
N SER A 29 14.19 9.40 7.99
CA SER A 29 14.93 9.02 6.77
C SER A 29 16.43 9.33 6.82
N ALA A 30 16.84 10.29 7.65
CA ALA A 30 18.25 10.62 7.88
C ALA A 30 18.92 9.72 8.93
N GLU A 31 18.14 9.04 9.78
CA GLU A 31 18.66 8.26 10.92
C GLU A 31 18.67 6.76 10.64
N ILE A 32 17.73 6.25 9.82
CA ILE A 32 17.58 4.82 9.53
C ILE A 32 17.69 4.56 8.03
N SER A 33 18.60 3.65 7.66
CA SER A 33 18.73 3.24 6.25
C SER A 33 17.46 2.51 5.75
N PRO A 34 17.13 2.58 4.44
CA PRO A 34 15.93 1.98 3.87
C PRO A 34 15.78 0.48 4.16
N LEU A 35 16.86 -0.26 3.99
CA LEU A 35 16.85 -1.70 4.21
C LEU A 35 16.70 -2.03 5.70
N THR A 36 17.38 -1.29 6.57
CA THR A 36 17.24 -1.42 8.03
C THR A 36 15.80 -1.17 8.48
N LEU A 37 15.18 -0.09 7.99
CA LEU A 37 13.78 0.20 8.29
C LEU A 37 12.85 -0.90 7.78
N SER A 38 13.06 -1.38 6.53
CA SER A 38 12.27 -2.46 5.94
C SER A 38 12.38 -3.75 6.75
N TYR A 39 13.59 -4.16 7.09
CA TYR A 39 13.86 -5.37 7.87
C TYR A 39 13.22 -5.29 9.26
N TRP A 40 13.55 -4.29 10.06
CA TRP A 40 13.08 -4.20 11.44
C TRP A 40 11.58 -4.00 11.58
N ARG A 41 10.93 -3.29 10.67
CA ARG A 41 9.47 -3.16 10.71
C ARG A 41 8.76 -4.51 10.53
N TRP A 42 9.27 -5.35 9.60
CA TRP A 42 8.69 -6.65 9.35
C TRP A 42 9.09 -7.68 10.41
N THR A 43 10.30 -7.60 10.97
CA THR A 43 10.71 -8.36 12.16
C THR A 43 9.78 -8.10 13.34
N ILE A 44 9.49 -6.83 13.66
CA ILE A 44 8.53 -6.48 14.73
C ILE A 44 7.13 -7.01 14.41
N ALA A 45 6.68 -6.85 13.16
CA ALA A 45 5.40 -7.41 12.74
C ALA A 45 5.35 -8.93 12.91
N LEU A 46 6.42 -9.64 12.53
CA LEU A 46 6.55 -11.09 12.68
C LEU A 46 6.51 -11.50 14.14
N VAL A 47 7.35 -10.91 14.99
CA VAL A 47 7.39 -11.21 16.43
C VAL A 47 6.04 -11.00 17.09
N PHE A 48 5.32 -9.94 16.72
CA PHE A 48 3.99 -9.66 17.26
C PHE A 48 2.93 -10.65 16.73
N LEU A 49 3.00 -11.05 15.46
CA LEU A 49 2.03 -11.97 14.85
C LEU A 49 2.18 -13.41 15.34
N LEU A 50 3.42 -13.90 15.50
CA LEU A 50 3.73 -15.30 15.79
C LEU A 50 2.85 -15.91 16.90
N PRO A 51 2.80 -15.34 18.13
CA PRO A 51 2.10 -15.98 19.24
C PRO A 51 0.59 -16.14 19.00
N PHE A 52 -0.01 -15.28 18.18
CA PHE A 52 -1.46 -15.26 17.96
C PHE A 52 -1.91 -15.96 16.69
N THR A 53 -1.01 -16.13 15.70
CA THR A 53 -1.43 -16.52 14.34
C THR A 53 -0.86 -17.86 13.88
N VAL A 54 0.16 -18.41 14.57
CA VAL A 54 0.72 -19.74 14.23
C VAL A 54 -0.33 -20.85 14.23
N PRO A 55 -1.24 -20.97 15.22
CA PRO A 55 -2.27 -21.99 15.18
C PRO A 55 -3.17 -21.91 13.94
N ALA A 56 -3.50 -20.67 13.49
CA ALA A 56 -4.27 -20.45 12.27
C ALA A 56 -3.48 -20.85 11.02
N LEU A 57 -2.18 -20.58 10.97
CA LEU A 57 -1.32 -20.99 9.86
C LEU A 57 -1.20 -22.51 9.77
N ILE A 58 -1.00 -23.20 10.90
CA ILE A 58 -0.94 -24.67 10.94
C ILE A 58 -2.25 -25.27 10.44
N LYS A 59 -3.40 -24.76 10.91
CA LYS A 59 -4.72 -25.19 10.46
C LYS A 59 -4.91 -25.02 8.96
N ASP A 60 -4.51 -23.88 8.42
CA ASP A 60 -4.72 -23.52 7.02
C ASP A 60 -3.63 -24.08 6.08
N TRP A 61 -2.56 -24.71 6.63
CA TRP A 61 -1.39 -25.13 5.85
C TRP A 61 -1.73 -26.05 4.67
N HIS A 62 -2.70 -26.95 4.86
CA HIS A 62 -3.15 -27.85 3.79
C HIS A 62 -3.73 -27.10 2.57
N LEU A 63 -4.31 -25.90 2.78
CA LEU A 63 -4.82 -25.05 1.70
C LEU A 63 -3.69 -24.29 0.97
N TYR A 64 -2.58 -24.02 1.66
CA TYR A 64 -1.45 -23.31 1.06
C TYR A 64 -0.52 -24.21 0.24
N ARG A 65 -0.32 -25.46 0.66
CA ARG A 65 0.61 -26.40 0.00
C ARG A 65 0.45 -26.45 -1.53
N PRO A 66 -0.75 -26.62 -2.11
CA PRO A 66 -0.91 -26.74 -3.56
C PRO A 66 -0.64 -25.44 -4.33
N VAL A 67 -0.63 -24.30 -3.63
CA VAL A 67 -0.45 -22.97 -4.23
C VAL A 67 0.74 -22.21 -3.65
N LEU A 68 1.67 -22.91 -2.99
CA LEU A 68 2.79 -22.29 -2.27
C LEU A 68 3.62 -21.35 -3.15
N GLY A 69 3.86 -21.70 -4.42
CA GLY A 69 4.55 -20.81 -5.35
C GLY A 69 3.84 -19.48 -5.57
N LYS A 70 2.50 -19.48 -5.63
CA LYS A 70 1.70 -18.25 -5.70
C LYS A 70 1.81 -17.43 -4.41
N MET A 71 1.84 -18.10 -3.24
CA MET A 71 2.01 -17.43 -1.95
C MET A 71 3.39 -16.81 -1.82
N ILE A 72 4.45 -17.49 -2.32
CA ILE A 72 5.81 -16.93 -2.36
C ILE A 72 5.82 -15.64 -3.18
N VAL A 73 5.22 -15.62 -4.36
CA VAL A 73 5.11 -14.40 -5.18
C VAL A 73 4.40 -13.28 -4.40
N LEU A 74 3.27 -13.58 -3.76
CA LEU A 74 2.53 -12.57 -2.99
C LEU A 74 3.33 -12.03 -1.81
N GLY A 75 4.00 -12.88 -1.04
CA GLY A 75 4.84 -12.46 0.09
C GLY A 75 6.03 -11.61 -0.34
N VAL A 76 6.72 -12.01 -1.41
CA VAL A 76 7.85 -11.24 -1.97
C VAL A 76 7.39 -9.87 -2.45
N LEU A 77 6.32 -9.81 -3.24
CA LEU A 77 5.82 -8.54 -3.79
C LEU A 77 5.36 -7.57 -2.70
N SER A 78 4.63 -8.06 -1.69
CA SER A 78 3.99 -7.21 -0.68
C SER A 78 4.91 -6.82 0.47
N VAL A 79 5.79 -7.70 0.89
CA VAL A 79 6.62 -7.53 2.08
C VAL A 79 8.04 -7.12 1.69
N ALA A 80 8.73 -7.93 0.87
CA ALA A 80 10.13 -7.68 0.54
C ALA A 80 10.29 -6.54 -0.47
N CYS A 81 9.52 -6.53 -1.58
CA CYS A 81 9.75 -5.59 -2.67
C CYS A 81 9.17 -4.21 -2.42
N PHE A 82 7.87 -4.09 -2.14
CA PHE A 82 7.17 -2.80 -2.13
C PHE A 82 7.84 -1.76 -1.24
N ASN A 83 7.96 -2.05 0.05
CA ASN A 83 8.48 -1.05 0.99
C ASN A 83 9.99 -0.82 0.82
N THR A 84 10.74 -1.86 0.54
CA THR A 84 12.19 -1.75 0.35
C THR A 84 12.51 -0.87 -0.85
N LEU A 85 11.87 -1.13 -2.00
CA LEU A 85 12.03 -0.31 -3.19
C LEU A 85 11.52 1.13 -2.96
N LEU A 86 10.39 1.30 -2.27
CA LEU A 86 9.88 2.62 -1.92
C LEU A 86 10.91 3.42 -1.10
N TYR A 87 11.49 2.81 -0.08
CA TYR A 87 12.45 3.50 0.77
C TYR A 87 13.77 3.81 0.04
N PHE A 88 14.25 2.90 -0.81
CA PHE A 88 15.42 3.19 -1.67
C PHE A 88 15.12 4.34 -2.63
N GLY A 89 13.95 4.36 -3.22
CA GLY A 89 13.53 5.44 -4.10
C GLY A 89 13.53 6.79 -3.38
N LEU A 90 12.97 6.85 -2.18
CA LEU A 90 12.88 8.09 -1.39
C LEU A 90 14.22 8.68 -0.96
N GLN A 91 15.33 7.96 -1.08
CA GLN A 91 16.67 8.52 -0.84
C GLN A 91 17.09 9.53 -1.89
N THR A 92 16.69 9.34 -3.13
CA THR A 92 17.17 10.15 -4.26
C THR A 92 16.04 10.84 -5.04
N THR A 93 14.79 10.36 -4.94
CA THR A 93 13.64 11.03 -5.56
C THR A 93 12.94 11.99 -4.60
N THR A 94 12.16 12.91 -5.18
CA THR A 94 11.33 13.81 -4.39
C THR A 94 10.05 13.12 -3.89
N ALA A 95 9.51 13.59 -2.76
CA ALA A 95 8.21 13.10 -2.28
C ALA A 95 7.10 13.33 -3.31
N THR A 96 7.20 14.40 -4.13
CA THR A 96 6.26 14.71 -5.21
C THR A 96 6.30 13.65 -6.31
N ASN A 97 7.50 13.28 -6.79
CA ASN A 97 7.64 12.22 -7.79
C ASN A 97 7.12 10.88 -7.24
N ALA A 98 7.51 10.52 -6.03
CA ALA A 98 7.05 9.28 -5.40
C ALA A 98 5.51 9.23 -5.28
N ALA A 99 4.86 10.33 -4.89
CA ALA A 99 3.42 10.42 -4.80
C ALA A 99 2.74 10.36 -6.19
N LEU A 100 3.36 10.98 -7.21
CA LEU A 100 2.88 10.90 -8.60
C LEU A 100 2.89 9.44 -9.09
N PHE A 101 4.00 8.72 -8.94
CA PHE A 101 4.06 7.31 -9.32
C PHE A 101 3.09 6.45 -8.51
N ASN A 102 2.96 6.66 -7.21
CA ASN A 102 1.99 5.94 -6.37
C ASN A 102 0.54 6.14 -6.84
N SER A 103 0.21 7.31 -7.38
CA SER A 103 -1.12 7.58 -7.92
C SER A 103 -1.44 6.78 -9.21
N MET A 104 -0.45 6.14 -9.83
CA MET A 104 -0.65 5.22 -10.96
C MET A 104 -1.08 3.82 -10.52
N ILE A 105 -0.95 3.48 -9.23
CA ILE A 105 -1.29 2.13 -8.72
C ILE A 105 -2.70 1.68 -9.13
N PRO A 106 -3.77 2.48 -9.01
CA PRO A 106 -5.11 2.05 -9.42
C PRO A 106 -5.20 1.67 -10.90
N VAL A 107 -4.50 2.42 -11.76
CA VAL A 107 -4.47 2.17 -13.21
C VAL A 107 -3.76 0.85 -13.50
N ILE A 108 -2.62 0.60 -12.84
CA ILE A 108 -1.84 -0.62 -13.02
C ILE A 108 -2.60 -1.84 -12.48
N ILE A 109 -3.25 -1.73 -11.31
CA ILE A 109 -4.11 -2.80 -10.76
C ILE A 109 -5.18 -3.20 -11.79
N ILE A 110 -5.83 -2.22 -12.41
CA ILE A 110 -6.84 -2.44 -13.42
C ILE A 110 -6.24 -3.14 -14.65
N ALA A 111 -5.12 -2.64 -15.14
CA ALA A 111 -4.44 -3.24 -16.30
C ALA A 111 -4.07 -4.71 -16.03
N VAL A 112 -3.46 -4.99 -14.88
CA VAL A 112 -3.10 -6.37 -14.47
C VAL A 112 -4.34 -7.23 -14.29
N SER A 113 -5.39 -6.74 -13.62
CA SER A 113 -6.65 -7.47 -13.43
C SER A 113 -7.33 -7.81 -14.77
N PHE A 114 -7.26 -6.89 -15.72
CA PHE A 114 -7.78 -7.14 -17.07
C PHE A 114 -6.91 -8.17 -17.82
N MET A 115 -5.58 -8.01 -17.82
CA MET A 115 -4.69 -8.91 -18.55
C MET A 115 -4.71 -10.35 -18.02
N VAL A 116 -4.66 -10.49 -16.67
CA VAL A 116 -4.54 -11.82 -16.02
C VAL A 116 -5.89 -12.49 -15.82
N PHE A 117 -6.91 -11.74 -15.42
CA PHE A 117 -8.22 -12.29 -15.03
C PHE A 117 -9.36 -11.92 -15.98
N ARG A 118 -9.09 -11.17 -17.07
CA ARG A 118 -10.11 -10.67 -18.02
C ARG A 118 -11.23 -9.89 -17.34
N GLU A 119 -10.93 -9.22 -16.21
CA GLU A 119 -11.90 -8.44 -15.47
C GLU A 119 -12.37 -7.24 -16.29
N ARG A 120 -13.68 -7.14 -16.53
CA ARG A 120 -14.26 -6.02 -17.27
C ARG A 120 -14.37 -4.80 -16.38
N ILE A 121 -13.79 -3.70 -16.84
CA ILE A 121 -13.80 -2.42 -16.13
C ILE A 121 -15.04 -1.64 -16.58
N ARG A 122 -15.67 -0.94 -15.63
CA ARG A 122 -16.82 -0.11 -15.93
C ARG A 122 -16.40 1.29 -16.38
N PRO A 123 -17.05 1.90 -17.36
CA PRO A 123 -16.72 3.25 -17.82
C PRO A 123 -16.72 4.29 -16.70
N LEU A 124 -17.71 4.22 -15.77
CA LEU A 124 -17.76 5.11 -14.60
C LEU A 124 -16.61 4.93 -13.62
N GLN A 125 -16.02 3.74 -13.56
CA GLN A 125 -14.85 3.48 -12.75
C GLN A 125 -13.63 4.16 -13.38
N ILE A 126 -13.46 4.07 -14.70
CA ILE A 126 -12.40 4.76 -15.43
C ILE A 126 -12.53 6.28 -15.24
N LEU A 127 -13.75 6.82 -15.39
CA LEU A 127 -14.00 8.24 -15.20
C LEU A 127 -13.68 8.67 -13.75
N GLY A 128 -14.09 7.87 -12.76
CA GLY A 128 -13.79 8.15 -11.36
C GLY A 128 -12.30 8.14 -11.05
N ILE A 129 -11.54 7.21 -11.65
CA ILE A 129 -10.06 7.21 -11.54
C ILE A 129 -9.48 8.47 -12.16
N ALA A 130 -9.90 8.84 -13.36
CA ALA A 130 -9.39 10.03 -14.03
C ALA A 130 -9.65 11.30 -13.20
N ILE A 131 -10.86 11.46 -12.64
CA ILE A 131 -11.19 12.59 -11.79
C ILE A 131 -10.38 12.59 -10.49
N SER A 132 -10.26 11.44 -9.81
CA SER A 132 -9.47 11.36 -8.59
C SER A 132 -7.98 11.54 -8.84
N PHE A 133 -7.46 11.10 -9.99
CA PHE A 133 -6.08 11.37 -10.41
C PHE A 133 -5.84 12.87 -10.63
N CYS A 134 -6.76 13.59 -11.28
CA CYS A 134 -6.69 15.05 -11.38
C CYS A 134 -6.66 15.71 -10.00
N GLY A 135 -7.42 15.20 -9.04
CA GLY A 135 -7.37 15.68 -7.65
C GLY A 135 -6.02 15.43 -6.98
N VAL A 136 -5.41 14.26 -7.18
CA VAL A 136 -4.04 13.98 -6.71
C VAL A 136 -3.05 14.95 -7.34
N LEU A 137 -3.12 15.16 -8.67
CA LEU A 137 -2.27 16.13 -9.35
C LEU A 137 -2.43 17.54 -8.76
N THR A 138 -3.67 17.98 -8.48
CA THR A 138 -3.94 19.30 -7.87
C THR A 138 -3.21 19.46 -6.54
N LEU A 139 -3.20 18.43 -5.69
CA LEU A 139 -2.45 18.43 -4.43
C LEU A 139 -0.93 18.48 -4.67
N LEU A 140 -0.41 17.65 -5.59
CA LEU A 140 1.03 17.53 -5.84
C LEU A 140 1.62 18.80 -6.43
N VAL A 141 0.91 19.44 -7.36
CA VAL A 141 1.36 20.70 -7.99
C VAL A 141 1.07 21.94 -7.13
N ARG A 142 0.46 21.76 -5.95
CA ARG A 142 0.04 22.86 -5.06
C ARG A 142 -0.83 23.89 -5.76
N GLY A 143 -1.73 23.42 -6.62
CA GLY A 143 -2.62 24.27 -7.43
C GLY A 143 -1.94 25.03 -8.57
N ASN A 144 -0.64 24.89 -8.80
CA ASN A 144 0.09 25.53 -9.89
C ASN A 144 0.64 24.48 -10.88
N PRO A 145 0.03 24.37 -12.11
CA PRO A 145 0.48 23.41 -13.12
C PRO A 145 1.93 23.57 -13.57
N GLN A 146 2.52 24.75 -13.43
CA GLN A 146 3.91 24.98 -13.78
C GLN A 146 4.88 24.13 -12.94
N ASN A 147 4.48 23.70 -11.74
CA ASN A 147 5.27 22.81 -10.90
C ASN A 147 5.43 21.40 -11.50
N LEU A 148 4.63 21.03 -12.52
CA LEU A 148 4.83 19.77 -13.27
C LEU A 148 6.02 19.88 -14.25
N VAL A 149 6.28 21.08 -14.80
CA VAL A 149 7.35 21.28 -15.80
C VAL A 149 8.73 21.13 -15.16
N GLY A 150 8.86 21.37 -13.87
CA GLY A 150 10.09 21.22 -13.11
C GLY A 150 10.39 19.80 -12.61
N LEU A 151 9.54 18.81 -12.90
CA LEU A 151 9.79 17.43 -12.50
C LEU A 151 10.88 16.82 -13.37
N THR A 152 12.02 16.52 -12.76
CA THR A 152 13.12 15.80 -13.40
C THR A 152 13.12 14.36 -12.93
N LEU A 153 13.26 13.42 -13.87
CA LEU A 153 13.43 12.01 -13.54
C LEU A 153 14.83 11.76 -12.99
N ASN A 154 14.91 10.94 -11.98
CA ASN A 154 16.17 10.54 -11.34
C ASN A 154 16.20 9.02 -11.08
N SER A 155 17.33 8.51 -10.59
CA SER A 155 17.51 7.07 -10.34
C SER A 155 16.52 6.51 -9.32
N GLY A 156 16.09 7.31 -8.34
CA GLY A 156 15.11 6.90 -7.34
C GLY A 156 13.72 6.63 -7.92
N ASP A 157 13.36 7.30 -9.02
CA ASP A 157 12.06 7.11 -9.67
C ASP A 157 11.88 5.68 -10.20
N PHE A 158 12.97 5.02 -10.64
CA PHE A 158 12.92 3.62 -11.06
C PHE A 158 12.62 2.68 -9.89
N PHE A 159 13.16 2.95 -8.71
CA PHE A 159 12.81 2.19 -7.50
C PHE A 159 11.35 2.41 -7.10
N ILE A 160 10.85 3.65 -7.16
CA ILE A 160 9.44 3.94 -6.90
C ILE A 160 8.54 3.21 -7.91
N LEU A 161 8.90 3.22 -9.20
CA LEU A 161 8.14 2.48 -10.21
C LEU A 161 8.13 0.98 -9.91
N GLY A 162 9.25 0.41 -9.51
CA GLY A 162 9.34 -0.99 -9.06
C GLY A 162 8.44 -1.27 -7.85
N ALA A 163 8.40 -0.37 -6.88
CA ALA A 163 7.50 -0.47 -5.72
C ALA A 163 6.03 -0.44 -6.16
N VAL A 164 5.65 0.53 -6.99
CA VAL A 164 4.30 0.69 -7.53
C VAL A 164 3.84 -0.55 -8.30
N LEU A 165 4.71 -1.10 -9.14
CA LEU A 165 4.45 -2.37 -9.86
C LEU A 165 4.27 -3.53 -8.88
N SER A 166 5.15 -3.65 -7.88
CA SER A 166 5.07 -4.72 -6.86
C SER A 166 3.74 -4.68 -6.10
N TRP A 167 3.32 -3.52 -5.64
CA TRP A 167 2.05 -3.36 -4.92
C TRP A 167 0.83 -3.62 -5.81
N SER A 168 0.90 -3.14 -7.05
CA SER A 168 -0.19 -3.32 -8.02
C SER A 168 -0.36 -4.79 -8.38
N LEU A 169 0.75 -5.51 -8.63
CA LEU A 169 0.74 -6.95 -8.87
C LEU A 169 0.22 -7.70 -7.65
N TYR A 170 0.74 -7.43 -6.45
CA TYR A 170 0.24 -8.04 -5.21
C TYR A 170 -1.28 -7.89 -5.10
N SER A 171 -1.78 -6.65 -5.21
CA SER A 171 -3.20 -6.35 -5.05
C SER A 171 -4.08 -7.06 -6.09
N ALA A 172 -3.67 -7.07 -7.35
CA ALA A 172 -4.40 -7.76 -8.41
C ALA A 172 -4.36 -9.28 -8.24
N LEU A 173 -3.18 -9.84 -7.89
CA LEU A 173 -2.95 -11.27 -7.74
C LEU A 173 -3.46 -11.84 -6.40
N MET A 174 -3.99 -11.03 -5.49
CA MET A 174 -4.63 -11.50 -4.26
C MET A 174 -5.76 -12.52 -4.50
N ARG A 175 -6.31 -12.60 -5.70
CA ARG A 175 -7.24 -13.67 -6.11
C ARG A 175 -6.63 -15.07 -6.04
N TRP A 176 -5.31 -15.19 -6.01
CA TRP A 176 -4.61 -16.47 -5.81
C TRP A 176 -4.71 -17.00 -4.37
N LYS A 177 -5.11 -16.14 -3.42
CA LYS A 177 -5.34 -16.53 -2.04
C LYS A 177 -6.37 -17.66 -1.98
N PRO A 178 -6.08 -18.81 -1.33
CA PRO A 178 -7.04 -19.89 -1.21
C PRO A 178 -8.31 -19.45 -0.45
N VAL A 179 -9.44 -20.00 -0.87
CA VAL A 179 -10.72 -19.78 -0.19
C VAL A 179 -10.68 -20.48 1.16
N GLY A 180 -11.24 -19.86 2.19
CA GLY A 180 -11.34 -20.44 3.54
C GLY A 180 -10.18 -20.15 4.47
N VAL A 181 -9.05 -19.63 3.97
CA VAL A 181 -7.92 -19.27 4.83
C VAL A 181 -8.21 -18.04 5.70
N SER A 182 -7.74 -18.10 6.94
CA SER A 182 -7.84 -16.99 7.90
C SER A 182 -7.08 -15.74 7.38
N PRO A 183 -7.60 -14.52 7.58
CA PRO A 183 -6.84 -13.29 7.32
C PRO A 183 -5.51 -13.24 8.08
N PHE A 184 -5.49 -13.75 9.31
CA PHE A 184 -4.29 -13.77 10.14
C PHE A 184 -3.26 -14.79 9.67
N SER A 185 -3.68 -15.99 9.21
CA SER A 185 -2.75 -16.95 8.63
C SER A 185 -2.17 -16.45 7.31
N PHE A 186 -2.97 -15.74 6.52
CA PHE A 186 -2.52 -15.17 5.25
C PHE A 186 -1.47 -14.07 5.45
N ILE A 187 -1.68 -13.14 6.38
CA ILE A 187 -0.67 -12.10 6.67
C ILE A 187 0.60 -12.71 7.25
N LEU A 188 0.49 -13.67 8.19
CA LEU A 188 1.67 -14.34 8.75
C LEU A 188 2.49 -15.04 7.68
N LEU A 189 1.86 -15.78 6.76
CA LEU A 189 2.57 -16.47 5.68
C LEU A 189 3.30 -15.47 4.76
N ASN A 190 2.65 -14.36 4.38
CA ASN A 190 3.29 -13.34 3.56
C ASN A 190 4.47 -12.67 4.29
N VAL A 191 4.32 -12.38 5.58
CA VAL A 191 5.40 -11.80 6.39
C VAL A 191 6.57 -12.78 6.54
N LEU A 192 6.32 -14.06 6.83
CA LEU A 192 7.36 -15.08 6.89
C LEU A 192 8.17 -15.18 5.58
N ILE A 193 7.46 -15.23 4.46
CA ILE A 193 8.12 -15.32 3.14
C ILE A 193 8.96 -14.07 2.87
N GLY A 194 8.39 -12.90 3.06
CA GLY A 194 9.08 -11.64 2.79
C GLY A 194 10.25 -11.40 3.74
N GLU A 195 10.10 -11.77 5.02
CA GLU A 195 11.15 -11.63 6.03
C GLU A 195 12.35 -12.55 5.76
N VAL A 196 12.12 -13.75 5.22
CA VAL A 196 13.21 -14.60 4.73
C VAL A 196 14.02 -13.87 3.65
N VAL A 197 13.35 -13.24 2.68
CA VAL A 197 14.04 -12.48 1.63
C VAL A 197 14.79 -11.28 2.21
N LEU A 198 14.14 -10.52 3.10
CA LEU A 198 14.76 -9.36 3.75
C LEU A 198 15.96 -9.76 4.61
N THR A 199 15.89 -10.88 5.31
CA THR A 199 17.01 -11.42 6.10
C THR A 199 18.19 -11.78 5.19
N LEU A 200 17.92 -12.43 4.05
CA LEU A 200 18.96 -12.76 3.07
C LEU A 200 19.61 -11.54 2.43
N LEU A 201 18.90 -10.41 2.36
CA LEU A 201 19.45 -9.15 1.85
C LEU A 201 20.19 -8.35 2.93
N TYR A 202 19.70 -8.39 4.17
CA TYR A 202 20.20 -7.57 5.28
C TYR A 202 21.43 -8.19 5.98
N MET A 203 21.35 -9.48 6.34
CA MET A 203 22.37 -10.14 7.18
C MET A 203 23.72 -10.32 6.51
N PRO A 204 23.83 -10.68 5.20
CA PRO A 204 25.14 -10.84 4.55
C PRO A 204 25.88 -9.53 4.26
N GLY A 205 25.23 -8.37 4.45
CA GLY A 205 25.83 -7.08 4.12
C GLY A 205 26.05 -6.84 2.62
N TRP A 206 25.32 -7.55 1.76
CA TRP A 206 25.40 -7.35 0.30
C TRP A 206 24.89 -5.96 -0.13
N ILE A 207 24.04 -5.38 0.67
CA ILE A 207 23.56 -4.01 0.53
C ILE A 207 23.99 -3.29 1.80
N GLU A 208 24.70 -2.18 1.63
CA GLU A 208 25.14 -1.37 2.75
C GLU A 208 23.93 -0.84 3.53
N ALA A 209 23.81 -1.28 4.76
CA ALA A 209 22.72 -0.92 5.65
C ALA A 209 23.29 -0.68 7.05
N ALA A 210 23.20 0.57 7.52
CA ALA A 210 23.61 0.90 8.87
C ALA A 210 22.76 0.12 9.89
N PRO A 211 23.36 -0.41 10.97
CA PRO A 211 22.62 -1.04 12.06
C PRO A 211 21.56 -0.09 12.63
N LEU A 212 20.46 -0.66 13.13
CA LEU A 212 19.45 0.14 13.84
C LEU A 212 20.05 0.68 15.15
N GLU A 213 20.06 1.99 15.31
CA GLU A 213 20.36 2.60 16.59
C GLU A 213 19.11 2.53 17.50
N PHE A 214 19.26 1.91 18.67
CA PHE A 214 18.18 1.70 19.64
C PHE A 214 17.96 2.96 20.48
N ASN A 215 17.51 4.04 19.84
CA ASN A 215 17.01 5.23 20.52
C ASN A 215 15.47 5.27 20.52
N ARG A 216 14.88 6.15 21.35
CA ARG A 216 13.43 6.25 21.50
C ARG A 216 12.70 6.54 20.18
N ASN A 217 13.24 7.44 19.37
CA ASN A 217 12.58 7.88 18.14
C ASN A 217 12.56 6.75 17.09
N ASN A 218 13.70 6.09 16.91
CA ASN A 218 13.84 4.96 15.99
C ASN A 218 12.96 3.78 16.40
N LEU A 219 12.90 3.46 17.71
CA LEU A 219 12.03 2.41 18.22
C LEU A 219 10.56 2.75 18.01
N LEU A 220 10.12 3.96 18.29
CA LEU A 220 8.74 4.39 18.04
C LEU A 220 8.38 4.33 16.56
N ALA A 221 9.29 4.77 15.69
CA ALA A 221 9.10 4.74 14.24
C ALA A 221 8.98 3.32 13.70
N VAL A 222 9.90 2.43 14.08
CA VAL A 222 9.88 1.02 13.66
C VAL A 222 8.66 0.30 14.25
N PHE A 223 8.27 0.58 15.50
CA PHE A 223 7.07 0.03 16.11
C PHE A 223 5.79 0.48 15.39
N TYR A 224 5.67 1.77 15.06
CA TYR A 224 4.55 2.29 14.28
C TYR A 224 4.51 1.65 12.89
N ALA A 225 5.64 1.59 12.20
CA ALA A 225 5.73 0.94 10.91
C ALA A 225 5.43 -0.57 10.98
N GLY A 226 5.85 -1.25 12.05
CA GLY A 226 5.67 -2.69 12.25
C GLY A 226 4.23 -3.09 12.57
N ILE A 227 3.58 -2.45 13.54
CA ILE A 227 2.26 -2.89 14.00
C ILE A 227 1.12 -2.14 13.31
N PRO A 228 0.93 -0.81 13.46
CA PRO A 228 -0.16 -0.12 12.79
C PRO A 228 -0.12 -0.25 11.27
N VAL A 229 1.05 -0.07 10.67
CA VAL A 229 1.20 0.01 9.22
C VAL A 229 1.33 -1.36 8.56
N SER A 230 2.14 -2.28 9.13
CA SER A 230 2.39 -3.59 8.52
C SER A 230 1.37 -4.66 8.91
N ILE A 231 0.69 -4.55 10.05
CA ILE A 231 -0.33 -5.53 10.44
C ILE A 231 -1.72 -4.97 10.21
N ILE A 232 -2.08 -3.87 10.90
CA ILE A 232 -3.46 -3.39 10.90
C ILE A 232 -3.85 -2.87 9.52
N ALA A 233 -3.03 -2.02 8.90
CA ALA A 233 -3.33 -1.49 7.57
C ALA A 233 -3.37 -2.60 6.50
N PHE A 234 -2.46 -3.59 6.58
CA PHE A 234 -2.48 -4.74 5.65
C PHE A 234 -3.72 -5.61 5.82
N LEU A 235 -4.14 -5.91 7.05
CA LEU A 235 -5.38 -6.64 7.31
C LEU A 235 -6.58 -5.87 6.75
N CYS A 236 -6.64 -4.57 7.00
CA CYS A 236 -7.70 -3.70 6.49
C CYS A 236 -7.70 -3.69 4.95
N TRP A 237 -6.54 -3.53 4.32
CA TRP A 237 -6.42 -3.59 2.86
C TRP A 237 -6.89 -4.92 2.29
N ASN A 238 -6.37 -6.03 2.82
CA ASN A 238 -6.68 -7.37 2.33
C ASN A 238 -8.16 -7.72 2.48
N GLU A 239 -8.78 -7.37 3.61
CA GLU A 239 -10.22 -7.56 3.81
C GLU A 239 -11.04 -6.63 2.89
N GLY A 240 -10.60 -5.40 2.70
CA GLY A 240 -11.22 -4.50 1.73
C GLY A 240 -11.20 -5.07 0.31
N VAL A 241 -10.03 -5.47 -0.18
CA VAL A 241 -9.84 -6.07 -1.51
C VAL A 241 -10.68 -7.34 -1.69
N LYS A 242 -10.74 -8.21 -0.69
CA LYS A 242 -11.55 -9.43 -0.69
C LYS A 242 -13.04 -9.16 -0.94
N HIS A 243 -13.56 -8.03 -0.43
CA HIS A 243 -14.99 -7.71 -0.48
C HIS A 243 -15.39 -6.91 -1.72
N VAL A 244 -14.53 -6.02 -2.21
CA VAL A 244 -14.86 -5.12 -3.32
C VAL A 244 -14.06 -5.40 -4.60
N GLY A 245 -13.06 -6.26 -4.53
CA GLY A 245 -12.12 -6.55 -5.62
C GLY A 245 -10.97 -5.55 -5.70
N ALA A 246 -9.86 -5.98 -6.31
CA ALA A 246 -8.63 -5.19 -6.38
C ALA A 246 -8.82 -3.89 -7.18
N SER A 247 -9.53 -3.96 -8.29
CA SER A 247 -9.75 -2.82 -9.18
C SER A 247 -10.53 -1.66 -8.51
N LEU A 248 -11.50 -1.97 -7.63
CA LEU A 248 -12.21 -0.93 -6.89
C LEU A 248 -11.43 -0.48 -5.66
N ALA A 249 -10.82 -1.42 -4.93
CA ALA A 249 -9.99 -1.12 -3.77
C ALA A 249 -8.81 -0.19 -4.12
N GLY A 250 -8.16 -0.41 -5.28
CA GLY A 250 -7.06 0.39 -5.76
C GLY A 250 -7.33 1.89 -5.78
N GLN A 251 -8.57 2.30 -6.08
CA GLN A 251 -8.94 3.72 -6.14
C GLN A 251 -8.87 4.43 -4.79
N PHE A 252 -9.01 3.68 -3.68
CA PHE A 252 -8.89 4.24 -2.35
C PHE A 252 -7.46 4.71 -2.03
N ILE A 253 -6.45 4.26 -2.80
CA ILE A 253 -5.06 4.74 -2.68
C ILE A 253 -4.98 6.26 -2.94
N HIS A 254 -5.85 6.81 -3.78
CA HIS A 254 -5.91 8.26 -3.99
C HIS A 254 -6.34 9.07 -2.75
N LEU A 255 -6.87 8.41 -1.69
CA LEU A 255 -7.13 9.07 -0.40
C LEU A 255 -5.85 9.34 0.41
N LEU A 256 -4.77 8.60 0.13
CA LEU A 256 -3.51 8.72 0.86
C LEU A 256 -2.95 10.16 0.84
N PRO A 257 -2.88 10.88 -0.29
CA PRO A 257 -2.44 12.28 -0.32
C PRO A 257 -3.32 13.23 0.50
N ILE A 258 -4.64 12.98 0.55
CA ILE A 258 -5.55 13.78 1.39
C ILE A 258 -5.20 13.60 2.86
N PHE A 259 -5.07 12.35 3.31
CA PHE A 259 -4.71 12.07 4.70
C PHE A 259 -3.30 12.56 5.04
N ALA A 260 -2.34 12.43 4.13
CA ALA A 260 -0.99 12.95 4.34
C ALA A 260 -0.99 14.48 4.49
N ALA A 261 -1.69 15.20 3.62
CA ALA A 261 -1.84 16.66 3.73
C ALA A 261 -2.58 17.06 5.02
N THR A 262 -3.66 16.36 5.36
CA THR A 262 -4.38 16.63 6.62
C THR A 262 -3.50 16.42 7.85
N LEU A 263 -2.73 15.32 7.89
CA LEU A 263 -1.81 15.04 8.98
C LEU A 263 -0.65 16.06 9.03
N ALA A 264 -0.15 16.51 7.88
CA ALA A 264 0.88 17.55 7.82
C ALA A 264 0.37 18.89 8.38
N ILE A 265 -0.88 19.27 8.03
CA ILE A 265 -1.51 20.47 8.60
C ILE A 265 -1.67 20.33 10.12
N LEU A 266 -2.18 19.19 10.62
CA LEU A 266 -2.50 19.01 12.03
C LEU A 266 -1.25 18.77 12.90
N LEU A 267 -0.25 18.05 12.41
CA LEU A 267 0.91 17.61 13.22
C LEU A 267 2.17 18.43 12.95
N LEU A 268 2.34 18.96 11.73
CA LEU A 268 3.54 19.72 11.36
C LEU A 268 3.27 21.23 11.28
N GLY A 269 2.01 21.67 11.52
CA GLY A 269 1.65 23.09 11.50
C GLY A 269 1.65 23.71 10.10
N GLU A 270 1.54 22.91 9.05
CA GLU A 270 1.41 23.43 7.68
C GLU A 270 0.11 24.21 7.53
N LYS A 271 0.14 25.30 6.72
CA LYS A 271 -1.06 26.11 6.51
C LYS A 271 -1.99 25.46 5.51
N PRO A 272 -3.31 25.37 5.80
CA PRO A 272 -4.27 24.93 4.82
C PRO A 272 -4.36 25.91 3.66
N GLU A 273 -4.23 25.41 2.43
CA GLU A 273 -4.30 26.17 1.19
C GLU A 273 -5.49 25.73 0.33
N TYR A 274 -5.95 26.56 -0.59
CA TYR A 274 -7.13 26.29 -1.43
C TYR A 274 -7.02 24.96 -2.23
N TYR A 275 -5.82 24.59 -2.65
CA TYR A 275 -5.60 23.38 -3.42
C TYR A 275 -5.80 22.11 -2.58
N HIS A 276 -5.67 22.17 -1.26
CA HIS A 276 -6.02 21.06 -0.37
C HIS A 276 -7.51 20.74 -0.45
N GLY A 277 -8.36 21.77 -0.39
CA GLY A 277 -9.81 21.61 -0.52
C GLY A 277 -10.22 21.15 -1.92
N ALA A 278 -9.68 21.77 -2.98
CA ALA A 278 -9.98 21.41 -4.36
C ALA A 278 -9.56 19.98 -4.70
N GLY A 279 -8.35 19.58 -4.31
CA GLY A 279 -7.84 18.23 -4.50
C GLY A 279 -8.68 17.20 -3.75
N ALA A 280 -9.01 17.46 -2.48
CA ALA A 280 -9.84 16.57 -1.66
C ALA A 280 -11.24 16.37 -2.25
N LEU A 281 -11.87 17.42 -2.76
CA LEU A 281 -13.18 17.34 -3.42
C LEU A 281 -13.12 16.49 -4.70
N LEU A 282 -12.12 16.70 -5.55
CA LEU A 282 -11.94 15.92 -6.78
C LEU A 282 -11.69 14.43 -6.46
N ILE A 283 -10.81 14.14 -5.50
CA ILE A 283 -10.53 12.76 -5.09
C ILE A 283 -11.78 12.11 -4.51
N GLY A 284 -12.44 12.76 -3.56
CA GLY A 284 -13.66 12.26 -2.92
C GLY A 284 -14.77 11.99 -3.93
N PHE A 285 -14.99 12.91 -4.88
CA PHE A 285 -15.98 12.75 -5.94
C PHE A 285 -15.62 11.62 -6.90
N GLY A 286 -14.35 11.48 -7.32
CA GLY A 286 -13.88 10.41 -8.19
C GLY A 286 -14.05 9.03 -7.55
N VAL A 287 -13.65 8.87 -6.28
CA VAL A 287 -13.84 7.65 -5.51
C VAL A 287 -15.33 7.33 -5.36
N TRP A 288 -16.15 8.31 -4.99
CA TRP A 288 -17.61 8.15 -4.87
C TRP A 288 -18.25 7.70 -6.19
N LEU A 289 -17.87 8.32 -7.31
CA LEU A 289 -18.41 7.97 -8.64
C LEU A 289 -18.11 6.51 -8.98
N SER A 290 -16.93 6.03 -8.64
CA SER A 290 -16.49 4.65 -8.86
C SER A 290 -17.29 3.64 -8.04
N VAL A 291 -17.65 3.99 -6.81
CA VAL A 291 -18.39 3.12 -5.88
C VAL A 291 -19.87 3.07 -6.21
N ARG A 292 -20.46 4.15 -6.76
CA ARG A 292 -21.92 4.35 -6.90
C ARG A 292 -22.65 3.21 -7.61
N LYS A 293 -22.04 2.52 -8.58
CA LYS A 293 -22.65 1.41 -9.33
C LYS A 293 -22.28 0.00 -8.85
N SER A 294 -21.45 -0.15 -7.84
CA SER A 294 -21.12 -1.46 -7.25
C SER A 294 -22.38 -2.16 -6.67
N ARG A 295 -23.43 -1.41 -6.35
CA ARG A 295 -24.70 -1.97 -5.85
C ARG A 295 -25.44 -2.87 -6.86
N ARG A 296 -25.15 -2.80 -8.18
CA ARG A 296 -25.80 -3.62 -9.22
C ARG A 296 -25.05 -4.89 -9.62
N ALA A 297 -23.85 -5.15 -9.09
CA ALA A 297 -23.05 -6.34 -9.40
C ALA A 297 -23.43 -7.58 -8.55
N LYS A 298 -24.61 -7.63 -7.94
CA LYS A 298 -25.08 -8.74 -7.09
C LYS A 298 -25.61 -9.97 -7.86
N LEU A 299 -25.41 -10.05 -9.17
CA LEU A 299 -25.88 -11.18 -9.96
C LEU A 299 -24.84 -11.66 -10.95
N VAL A 300 -23.70 -12.16 -10.44
CA VAL A 300 -22.95 -13.19 -11.14
C VAL A 300 -22.72 -14.27 -10.10
N GLU A 301 -23.57 -15.30 -10.20
CA GLU A 301 -23.43 -16.57 -9.47
C GLU A 301 -22.08 -17.21 -9.78
N PRO A 302 -21.47 -17.89 -8.81
CA PRO A 302 -20.26 -18.67 -9.08
C PRO A 302 -20.65 -19.87 -9.97
N ILE A 303 -19.98 -19.97 -11.15
CA ILE A 303 -19.86 -21.22 -11.90
C ILE A 303 -18.74 -22.03 -11.28
#